data_5db3ff3d428437dbd11614c7bf09f75b
#
_entry.id   5db3ff3d428437dbd11614c7bf09f75b
#
_cell.length_a   1.000
_cell.length_b   1.000
_cell.length_c   1.000
_cell.angle_alpha   90.00
_cell.angle_beta   90.00
_cell.angle_gamma   90.00
#
_symmetry.space_group_name_H-M   'P 1'
#
loop_
_entity.id
_entity.type
_entity.pdbx_description
1 polymer ?
#
loop_
_entity_poly.entity_id
_entity_poly.type
_entity_poly.pdbx_seq_one_letter_code
_entity_poly.pdbx_strand_id
1 'polypeptide(L)'
;ATELFSAFAENDESDVVVYAHCGGRYADIELAHDGRFEKSMEIHSSWGTFEWLIQDAFRLGYRVGIVANSDGHKGRPGASYPGAALFGAVGGLTCFLVNELARESILDCIRKRRHYATTGGEHGRPLINVTAKFSESGQIYNDDPKLFSSNSTVSNSALMGDIVHLPNGQMELNIEVKCSAPIERIDIFNGLEKLETIKPYKQDELGNRIRIIWEGAEYRGRFRQVIWDGSAY
;
A
#
# COMPACT_ATOMS: atom_id res chain seq x y z
N ALA A 1 6.70 -2.17 20.60
CA ALA A 1 5.46 -2.50 19.89
C ALA A 1 4.80 -3.74 20.50
N THR A 2 5.54 -4.80 20.83
CA THR A 2 4.98 -6.05 21.40
C THR A 2 4.16 -5.79 22.66
N GLU A 3 4.67 -5.01 23.62
CA GLU A 3 3.94 -4.64 24.83
C GLU A 3 2.65 -3.87 24.53
N LEU A 4 2.65 -3.00 23.52
CA LEU A 4 1.48 -2.26 23.08
C LEU A 4 0.41 -3.20 22.52
N PHE A 5 0.79 -4.14 21.65
CA PHE A 5 -0.13 -5.12 21.08
C PHE A 5 -0.70 -6.04 22.16
N SER A 6 0.10 -6.44 23.16
CA SER A 6 -0.38 -7.20 24.32
C SER A 6 -1.42 -6.42 25.10
N ALA A 7 -1.16 -5.15 25.38
CA ALA A 7 -2.10 -4.28 26.10
C ALA A 7 -3.43 -4.11 25.36
N PHE A 8 -3.41 -3.97 24.03
CA PHE A 8 -4.64 -3.92 23.24
C PHE A 8 -5.42 -5.23 23.31
N ALA A 9 -4.73 -6.37 23.25
CA ALA A 9 -5.38 -7.69 23.32
C ALA A 9 -5.98 -7.95 24.72
N GLU A 10 -5.29 -7.56 25.79
CA GLU A 10 -5.74 -7.72 27.17
C GLU A 10 -6.98 -6.88 27.50
N ASN A 11 -7.11 -5.71 26.89
CA ASN A 11 -8.22 -4.78 27.09
C ASN A 11 -9.35 -4.93 26.06
N ASP A 12 -9.30 -5.93 25.18
CA ASP A 12 -10.26 -6.16 24.10
C ASP A 12 -10.51 -4.92 23.24
N GLU A 13 -9.42 -4.21 22.91
CA GLU A 13 -9.44 -2.96 22.12
C GLU A 13 -9.67 -3.26 20.63
N SER A 14 -10.87 -3.75 20.30
CA SER A 14 -11.24 -4.12 18.93
C SER A 14 -11.30 -2.93 17.98
N ASP A 15 -11.42 -1.71 18.48
CA ASP A 15 -11.57 -0.48 17.69
C ASP A 15 -10.23 0.20 17.35
N VAL A 16 -9.13 -0.38 17.78
CA VAL A 16 -7.80 0.13 17.48
C VAL A 16 -7.32 -0.39 16.13
N VAL A 17 -6.76 0.51 15.33
CA VAL A 17 -5.98 0.17 14.14
C VAL A 17 -4.63 0.87 14.22
N VAL A 18 -3.59 0.13 13.86
CA VAL A 18 -2.20 0.59 13.89
C VAL A 18 -1.56 0.31 12.54
N TYR A 19 -0.56 1.07 12.17
CA TYR A 19 0.33 0.74 11.06
C TYR A 19 1.74 1.25 11.33
N ALA A 20 2.73 0.49 10.83
CA ALA A 20 4.12 0.88 10.93
C ALA A 20 4.38 2.13 10.10
N HIS A 21 4.97 3.15 10.72
CA HIS A 21 5.40 4.37 10.05
C HIS A 21 6.73 4.15 9.35
N CYS A 22 6.82 4.56 8.09
CA CYS A 22 8.08 4.59 7.37
C CYS A 22 8.70 5.98 7.41
N GLY A 23 10.00 6.02 7.61
CA GLY A 23 10.68 7.24 7.30
C GLY A 23 11.57 7.77 8.37
N GLY A 24 11.09 8.40 9.40
CA GLY A 24 11.89 9.08 10.39
C GLY A 24 12.87 8.19 11.17
N ARG A 25 12.53 6.92 11.34
CA ARG A 25 13.33 5.92 12.03
C ARG A 25 13.20 4.56 11.33
N TYR A 26 14.09 3.65 11.67
CA TYR A 26 13.98 2.27 11.24
C TYR A 26 12.72 1.63 11.84
N ALA A 27 11.89 1.06 10.98
CA ALA A 27 10.74 0.27 11.35
C ALA A 27 11.08 -1.22 11.17
N ASP A 28 11.14 -1.96 12.27
CA ASP A 28 11.44 -3.39 12.29
C ASP A 28 10.15 -4.16 12.54
N ILE A 29 9.50 -4.56 11.46
CA ILE A 29 8.24 -5.31 11.50
C ILE A 29 8.46 -6.81 11.75
N GLU A 30 9.68 -7.31 11.60
CA GLU A 30 10.03 -8.67 11.99
C GLU A 30 10.08 -8.80 13.51
N LEU A 31 10.58 -7.76 14.19
CA LEU A 31 10.67 -7.73 15.65
C LEU A 31 9.29 -7.72 16.31
N ALA A 32 8.32 -7.01 15.74
CA ALA A 32 6.98 -6.92 16.29
C ALA A 32 5.96 -6.60 15.19
N HIS A 33 4.99 -7.48 15.04
CA HIS A 33 3.81 -7.31 14.21
C HIS A 33 2.64 -8.08 14.83
N ASP A 34 1.48 -7.46 14.84
CA ASP A 34 0.24 -8.13 15.22
C ASP A 34 -0.86 -7.80 14.21
N GLY A 35 -1.15 -8.75 13.32
CA GLY A 35 -2.15 -8.60 12.28
C GLY A 35 -3.59 -8.42 12.77
N ARG A 36 -3.86 -8.53 14.08
CA ARG A 36 -5.15 -8.17 14.66
C ARG A 36 -5.35 -6.65 14.63
N PHE A 37 -4.30 -5.88 14.89
CA PHE A 37 -4.31 -4.43 15.01
C PHE A 37 -3.62 -3.74 13.83
N GLU A 38 -2.51 -4.30 13.37
CA GLU A 38 -1.69 -3.74 12.29
C GLU A 38 -2.15 -4.27 10.93
N LYS A 39 -3.24 -3.71 10.44
CA LYS A 39 -3.90 -4.09 9.18
C LYS A 39 -3.23 -3.50 7.94
N SER A 40 -2.35 -2.52 8.10
CA SER A 40 -1.73 -1.79 7.00
C SER A 40 -0.32 -1.36 7.34
N MET A 41 0.47 -1.08 6.31
CA MET A 41 1.83 -0.54 6.44
C MET A 41 2.00 0.68 5.56
N GLU A 42 2.75 1.65 6.04
CA GLU A 42 3.00 2.88 5.32
C GLU A 42 4.16 2.71 4.34
N ILE A 43 3.89 2.96 3.06
CA ILE A 43 4.91 2.91 2.01
C ILE A 43 5.53 4.27 1.70
N HIS A 44 4.78 5.34 1.95
CA HIS A 44 5.20 6.69 1.57
C HIS A 44 4.76 7.73 2.59
N SER A 45 5.69 8.63 2.93
CA SER A 45 5.45 9.79 3.79
C SER A 45 6.22 10.99 3.27
N SER A 46 6.27 12.09 4.02
CA SER A 46 7.13 13.24 3.68
C SER A 46 8.63 12.95 3.71
N TRP A 47 9.03 11.79 4.21
CA TRP A 47 10.40 11.29 4.15
C TRP A 47 10.76 10.62 2.81
N GLY A 48 9.78 10.22 2.02
CA GLY A 48 9.96 9.52 0.73
C GLY A 48 9.17 8.22 0.64
N THR A 49 9.51 7.41 -0.36
CA THR A 49 8.88 6.10 -0.62
C THR A 49 9.79 4.97 -0.14
N PHE A 50 9.22 4.00 0.56
CA PHE A 50 9.93 2.90 1.22
C PHE A 50 9.33 1.55 0.87
N GLU A 51 9.52 1.13 -0.35
CA GLU A 51 9.02 -0.16 -0.85
C GLU A 51 9.58 -1.35 -0.08
N TRP A 52 10.80 -1.24 0.44
CA TRP A 52 11.44 -2.29 1.23
C TRP A 52 10.60 -2.74 2.45
N LEU A 53 9.84 -1.83 3.07
CA LEU A 53 8.99 -2.19 4.22
C LEU A 53 7.85 -3.11 3.79
N ILE A 54 7.25 -2.84 2.64
CA ILE A 54 6.21 -3.70 2.07
C ILE A 54 6.80 -5.03 1.58
N GLN A 55 8.00 -5.00 1.00
CA GLN A 55 8.71 -6.22 0.61
C GLN A 55 9.01 -7.11 1.81
N ASP A 56 9.44 -6.53 2.94
CA ASP A 56 9.64 -7.27 4.18
C ASP A 56 8.32 -7.87 4.69
N ALA A 57 7.22 -7.13 4.68
CA ALA A 57 5.91 -7.64 5.06
C ALA A 57 5.50 -8.86 4.23
N PHE A 58 5.72 -8.81 2.92
CA PHE A 58 5.40 -9.93 2.03
C PHE A 58 6.33 -11.12 2.22
N ARG A 59 7.64 -10.91 2.46
CA ARG A 59 8.58 -11.99 2.82
C ARG A 59 8.18 -12.70 4.10
N LEU A 60 7.68 -11.96 5.08
CA LEU A 60 7.18 -12.49 6.36
C LEU A 60 5.77 -13.12 6.25
N GLY A 61 5.14 -12.99 5.09
CA GLY A 61 3.81 -13.55 4.82
C GLY A 61 2.68 -12.79 5.48
N TYR A 62 2.89 -11.51 5.81
CA TYR A 62 1.87 -10.63 6.37
C TYR A 62 0.83 -10.25 5.30
N ARG A 63 -0.42 -10.18 5.72
CA ARG A 63 -1.56 -9.79 4.86
C ARG A 63 -2.05 -8.40 5.23
N VAL A 64 -1.33 -7.42 4.73
CA VAL A 64 -1.53 -6.00 5.06
C VAL A 64 -1.97 -5.20 3.85
N GLY A 65 -2.72 -4.13 4.10
CA GLY A 65 -2.96 -3.07 3.14
C GLY A 65 -1.79 -2.09 3.09
N ILE A 66 -1.82 -1.18 2.14
CA ILE A 66 -0.76 -0.19 1.92
C ILE A 66 -1.35 1.20 2.09
N VAL A 67 -0.77 1.98 2.99
CA VAL A 67 -1.16 3.37 3.26
C VAL A 67 -0.01 4.33 2.93
N ALA A 68 -0.36 5.59 2.71
CA ALA A 68 0.58 6.69 2.65
C ALA A 68 0.01 7.91 3.37
N ASN A 69 0.85 8.68 4.01
CA ASN A 69 0.41 9.82 4.81
C ASN A 69 1.25 11.06 4.53
N SER A 70 0.71 12.21 4.88
CA SER A 70 1.41 13.48 4.67
C SER A 70 2.62 13.65 5.57
N ASP A 71 2.61 13.04 6.76
CA ASP A 71 3.66 13.18 7.78
C ASP A 71 4.09 14.64 7.99
N GLY A 72 3.13 15.53 7.90
CA GLY A 72 3.34 16.98 7.92
C GLY A 72 3.55 17.51 9.34
N HIS A 73 4.73 18.06 9.62
CA HIS A 73 5.10 18.58 10.92
C HIS A 73 4.72 20.08 11.13
N LYS A 74 3.78 20.57 10.35
CA LYS A 74 3.31 21.98 10.40
C LYS A 74 1.85 22.12 10.87
N GLY A 75 1.28 21.08 11.48
CA GLY A 75 -0.11 21.09 11.95
C GLY A 75 -1.15 21.20 10.83
N ARG A 76 -0.86 20.67 9.65
CA ARG A 76 -1.74 20.68 8.47
C ARG A 76 -2.03 19.26 8.01
N PRO A 77 -2.96 18.53 8.64
CA PRO A 77 -3.31 17.17 8.25
C PRO A 77 -3.70 17.09 6.77
N GLY A 78 -3.21 16.06 6.07
CA GLY A 78 -3.51 15.85 4.65
C GLY A 78 -2.83 16.83 3.68
N ALA A 79 -1.98 17.75 4.15
CA ALA A 79 -1.23 18.63 3.27
C ALA A 79 -0.18 17.85 2.49
N SER A 80 -0.40 17.72 1.18
CA SER A 80 0.44 16.93 0.28
C SER A 80 0.74 17.75 -0.99
N TYR A 81 1.59 18.76 -0.84
CA TYR A 81 2.08 19.63 -1.91
C TYR A 81 3.52 20.05 -1.62
N PRO A 82 4.28 20.54 -2.61
CA PRO A 82 5.65 20.99 -2.40
C PRO A 82 5.74 22.05 -1.29
N GLY A 83 6.65 21.85 -0.34
CA GLY A 83 6.84 22.72 0.81
C GLY A 83 5.83 22.57 1.96
N ALA A 84 4.87 21.65 1.86
CA ALA A 84 3.96 21.34 2.98
C ALA A 84 4.69 20.67 4.15
N ALA A 85 5.65 19.82 3.87
CA ALA A 85 6.50 19.16 4.85
C ALA A 85 7.86 19.86 4.99
N LEU A 86 8.56 19.54 6.09
CA LEU A 86 9.92 20.04 6.36
C LEU A 86 11.01 19.17 5.71
N PHE A 87 10.66 17.99 5.20
CA PHE A 87 11.61 16.94 4.86
C PHE A 87 11.89 16.78 3.37
N GLY A 88 11.40 17.64 2.54
CA GLY A 88 11.74 17.70 1.12
C GLY A 88 10.92 16.82 0.18
N ALA A 89 10.38 15.69 0.63
CA ALA A 89 9.45 14.92 -0.17
C ALA A 89 8.02 15.48 -0.07
N VAL A 90 7.23 15.29 -1.11
CA VAL A 90 5.78 15.53 -1.04
C VAL A 90 5.18 14.38 -0.26
N GLY A 91 4.42 14.67 0.80
CA GLY A 91 3.78 13.63 1.60
C GLY A 91 2.70 12.89 0.83
N GLY A 92 2.47 11.63 1.21
CA GLY A 92 1.46 10.79 0.59
C GLY A 92 0.04 11.06 1.08
N LEU A 93 -0.89 10.43 0.40
CA LEU A 93 -2.30 10.35 0.79
C LEU A 93 -2.80 8.93 0.59
N THR A 94 -3.66 8.47 1.50
CA THR A 94 -4.39 7.22 1.35
C THR A 94 -5.77 7.49 0.75
N CYS A 95 -6.13 6.73 -0.26
CA CYS A 95 -7.48 6.70 -0.79
C CYS A 95 -8.26 5.56 -0.12
N PHE A 96 -9.37 5.89 0.55
CA PHE A 96 -10.28 4.92 1.17
C PHE A 96 -11.45 4.64 0.25
N LEU A 97 -11.73 3.37 -0.02
CA LEU A 97 -12.84 2.93 -0.85
C LEU A 97 -14.07 2.75 0.04
N VAL A 98 -14.78 3.84 0.28
CA VAL A 98 -15.98 3.89 1.14
C VAL A 98 -17.19 4.41 0.37
N ASN A 99 -18.38 3.99 0.78
CA ASN A 99 -19.63 4.48 0.19
C ASN A 99 -20.07 5.83 0.78
N GLU A 100 -19.61 6.13 2.00
CA GLU A 100 -19.91 7.38 2.68
C GLU A 100 -18.72 7.84 3.53
N LEU A 101 -18.60 9.14 3.72
CA LEU A 101 -17.56 9.74 4.56
C LEU A 101 -18.03 9.73 6.03
N ALA A 102 -17.93 8.55 6.66
CA ALA A 102 -18.23 8.34 8.07
C ALA A 102 -17.03 7.68 8.77
N ARG A 103 -16.88 7.92 10.07
CA ARG A 103 -15.78 7.36 10.87
C ARG A 103 -15.77 5.84 10.85
N GLU A 104 -16.92 5.24 11.04
CA GLU A 104 -17.14 3.79 11.05
C GLU A 104 -16.80 3.16 9.70
N SER A 105 -17.19 3.83 8.60
CA SER A 105 -16.89 3.39 7.23
C SER A 105 -15.39 3.42 6.94
N ILE A 106 -14.67 4.42 7.45
CA ILE A 106 -13.22 4.51 7.32
C ILE A 106 -12.51 3.43 8.14
N LEU A 107 -12.94 3.18 9.38
CA LEU A 107 -12.38 2.11 10.22
C LEU A 107 -12.60 0.72 9.59
N ASP A 108 -13.82 0.44 9.11
CA ASP A 108 -14.12 -0.81 8.40
C ASP A 108 -13.28 -0.95 7.12
N CYS A 109 -13.11 0.14 6.38
CA CYS A 109 -12.28 0.19 5.20
C CYS A 109 -10.80 -0.16 5.51
N ILE A 110 -10.23 0.38 6.59
CA ILE A 110 -8.88 0.05 7.03
C ILE A 110 -8.79 -1.43 7.44
N ARG A 111 -9.72 -1.93 8.24
CA ARG A 111 -9.75 -3.33 8.69
C ARG A 111 -9.82 -4.30 7.52
N LYS A 112 -10.57 -3.97 6.47
CA LYS A 112 -10.73 -4.77 5.25
C LYS A 112 -9.65 -4.46 4.20
N ARG A 113 -8.66 -3.61 4.49
CA ARG A 113 -7.61 -3.19 3.54
C ARG A 113 -8.15 -2.61 2.22
N ARG A 114 -9.36 -2.05 2.23
CA ARG A 114 -10.03 -1.43 1.07
C ARG A 114 -9.53 -0.02 0.81
N HIS A 115 -8.24 0.10 0.67
CA HIS A 115 -7.57 1.37 0.45
C HIS A 115 -6.28 1.16 -0.35
N TYR A 116 -5.73 2.24 -0.86
CA TYR A 116 -4.44 2.24 -1.52
C TYR A 116 -3.69 3.54 -1.24
N ALA A 117 -2.37 3.47 -1.36
CA ALA A 117 -1.47 4.59 -1.16
C ALA A 117 -1.25 5.39 -2.44
N THR A 118 -1.04 6.69 -2.29
CA THR A 118 -0.59 7.57 -3.36
C THR A 118 0.60 8.41 -2.88
N THR A 119 1.46 8.83 -3.79
CA THR A 119 2.57 9.74 -3.47
C THR A 119 2.12 11.18 -3.25
N GLY A 120 0.82 11.45 -3.28
CA GLY A 120 0.27 12.79 -3.09
C GLY A 120 0.65 13.76 -4.20
N GLY A 121 0.69 15.06 -3.86
CA GLY A 121 0.99 16.10 -4.84
C GLY A 121 -0.14 16.35 -5.85
N GLU A 122 0.12 17.20 -6.82
CA GLU A 122 -0.89 17.61 -7.80
C GLU A 122 -1.19 16.49 -8.81
N HIS A 123 -0.18 15.74 -9.21
CA HIS A 123 -0.29 14.68 -10.23
C HIS A 123 -0.12 13.27 -9.66
N GLY A 124 0.14 13.13 -8.36
CA GLY A 124 0.38 11.85 -7.69
C GLY A 124 -0.88 11.24 -7.04
N ARG A 125 -2.07 11.49 -7.57
CA ARG A 125 -3.36 11.05 -6.99
C ARG A 125 -4.18 10.25 -8.01
N PRO A 126 -3.70 9.08 -8.44
CA PRO A 126 -4.50 8.23 -9.32
C PRO A 126 -5.76 7.72 -8.60
N LEU A 127 -6.85 7.57 -9.34
CA LEU A 127 -7.98 6.76 -8.93
C LEU A 127 -7.74 5.35 -9.42
N ILE A 128 -7.71 4.39 -8.51
CA ILE A 128 -7.43 2.98 -8.79
C ILE A 128 -8.61 2.15 -8.33
N ASN A 129 -9.13 1.32 -9.20
CA ASN A 129 -10.11 0.31 -8.89
C ASN A 129 -9.62 -1.05 -9.41
N VAL A 130 -9.58 -2.04 -8.55
CA VAL A 130 -9.18 -3.40 -8.91
C VAL A 130 -10.25 -4.36 -8.42
N THR A 131 -10.75 -5.16 -9.34
CA THR A 131 -11.65 -6.27 -9.04
C THR A 131 -11.10 -7.55 -9.64
N ALA A 132 -11.42 -8.68 -9.02
CA ALA A 132 -11.06 -9.99 -9.52
C ALA A 132 -12.30 -10.82 -9.81
N LYS A 133 -12.26 -11.61 -10.90
CA LYS A 133 -13.21 -12.66 -11.18
C LYS A 133 -12.50 -14.00 -11.20
N PHE A 134 -13.16 -15.03 -10.70
CA PHE A 134 -12.60 -16.37 -10.62
C PHE A 134 -13.33 -17.31 -11.58
N SER A 135 -12.59 -18.23 -12.19
CA SER A 135 -13.17 -19.30 -13.01
C SER A 135 -13.96 -20.30 -12.17
N GLU A 136 -13.60 -20.44 -10.90
CA GLU A 136 -14.28 -21.28 -9.90
C GLU A 136 -14.49 -20.47 -8.62
N SER A 137 -15.42 -20.93 -7.76
CA SER A 137 -15.66 -20.25 -6.50
C SER A 137 -14.48 -20.37 -5.54
N GLY A 138 -14.07 -19.26 -4.95
CA GLY A 138 -13.06 -19.18 -3.90
C GLY A 138 -13.64 -18.83 -2.54
N GLN A 139 -12.82 -18.92 -1.52
CA GLN A 139 -13.14 -18.47 -0.17
C GLN A 139 -12.58 -17.06 0.05
N ILE A 140 -13.42 -16.16 0.51
CA ILE A 140 -13.07 -14.77 0.84
C ILE A 140 -13.07 -14.62 2.36
N TYR A 141 -11.98 -14.08 2.89
CA TYR A 141 -11.79 -13.81 4.30
C TYR A 141 -11.66 -12.31 4.54
N ASN A 142 -12.30 -11.79 5.58
CA ASN A 142 -12.11 -10.40 6.03
C ASN A 142 -10.83 -10.26 6.86
N ASP A 143 -10.52 -11.26 7.66
CA ASP A 143 -9.34 -11.33 8.51
C ASP A 143 -8.39 -12.43 8.06
N ASP A 144 -7.13 -12.35 8.47
CA ASP A 144 -6.13 -13.36 8.14
C ASP A 144 -6.51 -14.71 8.80
N PRO A 145 -6.83 -15.74 8.01
CA PRO A 145 -7.24 -17.05 8.55
C PRO A 145 -6.11 -17.77 9.29
N LYS A 146 -4.87 -17.30 9.21
CA LYS A 146 -3.77 -17.81 10.03
C LYS A 146 -3.79 -17.30 11.47
N LEU A 147 -4.43 -16.14 11.69
CA LEU A 147 -4.47 -15.48 13.01
C LEU A 147 -5.78 -15.69 13.73
N PHE A 148 -6.84 -15.97 13.00
CA PHE A 148 -8.20 -16.06 13.54
C PHE A 148 -8.93 -17.29 13.02
N SER A 149 -9.86 -17.79 13.83
CA SER A 149 -10.97 -18.61 13.35
C SER A 149 -11.91 -17.72 12.55
N SER A 150 -11.52 -17.31 11.35
CA SER A 150 -12.30 -16.39 10.54
C SER A 150 -13.33 -17.12 9.71
N ASN A 151 -14.56 -16.61 9.71
CA ASN A 151 -15.58 -17.07 8.79
C ASN A 151 -15.19 -16.63 7.37
N SER A 152 -15.35 -17.55 6.41
CA SER A 152 -15.21 -17.24 4.99
C SER A 152 -16.58 -17.17 4.33
N THR A 153 -16.66 -16.38 3.27
CA THR A 153 -17.78 -16.39 2.33
C THR A 153 -17.33 -16.98 1.01
N VAL A 154 -18.21 -17.74 0.36
CA VAL A 154 -17.92 -18.30 -0.97
C VAL A 154 -18.31 -17.26 -2.02
N SER A 155 -17.38 -16.97 -2.95
CA SER A 155 -17.60 -16.02 -4.02
C SER A 155 -16.84 -16.41 -5.29
N ASN A 156 -17.30 -15.95 -6.43
CA ASN A 156 -16.60 -16.03 -7.70
C ASN A 156 -15.91 -14.71 -8.09
N SER A 157 -15.86 -13.77 -7.15
CA SER A 157 -15.21 -12.47 -7.34
C SER A 157 -14.66 -11.93 -6.03
N ALA A 158 -13.69 -11.01 -6.14
CA ALA A 158 -13.13 -10.29 -5.00
C ALA A 158 -12.93 -8.81 -5.33
N LEU A 159 -12.89 -8.02 -4.29
CA LEU A 159 -12.60 -6.59 -4.32
C LEU A 159 -11.19 -6.33 -3.77
N MET A 160 -10.67 -5.14 -4.02
CA MET A 160 -9.42 -4.68 -3.41
C MET A 160 -9.48 -4.83 -1.90
N GLY A 161 -8.44 -5.45 -1.32
CA GLY A 161 -8.32 -5.70 0.12
C GLY A 161 -8.82 -7.06 0.61
N ASP A 162 -9.58 -7.80 -0.18
CA ASP A 162 -10.03 -9.14 0.19
C ASP A 162 -8.86 -10.12 0.27
N ILE A 163 -8.91 -11.02 1.23
CA ILE A 163 -7.99 -12.17 1.33
C ILE A 163 -8.68 -13.35 0.68
N VAL A 164 -8.09 -13.87 -0.38
CA VAL A 164 -8.69 -14.92 -1.22
C VAL A 164 -7.92 -16.21 -1.07
N HIS A 165 -8.66 -17.32 -0.91
CA HIS A 165 -8.15 -18.67 -1.08
C HIS A 165 -8.81 -19.30 -2.31
N LEU A 166 -8.04 -19.48 -3.36
CA LEU A 166 -8.48 -20.06 -4.63
C LEU A 166 -7.54 -21.22 -4.99
N PRO A 167 -7.79 -22.45 -4.52
CA PRO A 167 -6.85 -23.56 -4.66
C PRO A 167 -6.72 -24.06 -6.11
N ASN A 168 -7.82 -24.02 -6.89
CA ASN A 168 -7.87 -24.53 -8.24
C ASN A 168 -8.67 -23.55 -9.09
N GLY A 169 -8.06 -22.57 -9.66
CA GLY A 169 -8.81 -21.65 -10.48
C GLY A 169 -7.93 -20.59 -11.09
N GLN A 170 -8.41 -20.00 -12.15
CA GLN A 170 -7.81 -18.84 -12.77
C GLN A 170 -8.48 -17.58 -12.23
N MET A 171 -7.70 -16.54 -12.07
CA MET A 171 -8.16 -15.23 -11.66
C MET A 171 -7.94 -14.24 -12.80
N GLU A 172 -8.99 -13.55 -13.17
CA GLU A 172 -8.97 -12.41 -14.09
C GLU A 172 -9.03 -11.13 -13.27
N LEU A 173 -8.02 -10.27 -13.41
CA LEU A 173 -7.99 -8.95 -12.79
C LEU A 173 -8.55 -7.90 -13.76
N ASN A 174 -9.54 -7.13 -13.31
CA ASN A 174 -9.96 -5.92 -13.97
C ASN A 174 -9.37 -4.72 -13.24
N ILE A 175 -8.49 -3.98 -13.92
CA ILE A 175 -7.71 -2.88 -13.35
C ILE A 175 -8.11 -1.60 -14.07
N GLU A 176 -8.70 -0.66 -13.35
CA GLU A 176 -9.04 0.67 -13.86
C GLU A 176 -8.17 1.71 -13.13
N VAL A 177 -7.43 2.51 -13.90
CA VAL A 177 -6.60 3.59 -13.38
C VAL A 177 -6.92 4.88 -14.11
N LYS A 178 -7.26 5.93 -13.36
CA LYS A 178 -7.48 7.29 -13.86
C LYS A 178 -6.55 8.25 -13.15
N CYS A 179 -5.83 9.07 -13.89
CA CYS A 179 -4.92 10.05 -13.34
C CYS A 179 -5.02 11.39 -14.07
N SER A 180 -4.71 12.48 -13.40
CA SER A 180 -4.63 13.82 -14.00
C SER A 180 -3.41 14.02 -14.91
N ALA A 181 -2.40 13.15 -14.78
CA ALA A 181 -1.22 13.11 -15.63
C ALA A 181 -1.19 11.81 -16.45
N PRO A 182 -0.47 11.78 -17.59
CA PRO A 182 -0.29 10.55 -18.35
C PRO A 182 0.30 9.42 -17.51
N ILE A 183 -0.30 8.23 -17.65
CA ILE A 183 0.17 7.02 -16.97
C ILE A 183 1.35 6.48 -17.78
N GLU A 184 2.49 6.32 -17.13
CA GLU A 184 3.68 5.79 -17.77
C GLU A 184 3.64 4.27 -17.87
N ARG A 185 3.30 3.59 -16.77
CA ARG A 185 3.18 2.14 -16.72
C ARG A 185 2.30 1.69 -15.55
N ILE A 186 1.84 0.47 -15.65
CA ILE A 186 1.20 -0.27 -14.58
C ILE A 186 1.98 -1.56 -14.41
N ASP A 187 2.62 -1.76 -13.25
CA ASP A 187 3.30 -2.99 -12.90
C ASP A 187 2.39 -3.84 -12.02
N ILE A 188 2.22 -5.10 -12.35
CA ILE A 188 1.41 -6.08 -11.61
C ILE A 188 2.36 -7.04 -10.91
N PHE A 189 2.19 -7.19 -9.61
CA PHE A 189 3.00 -8.07 -8.77
C PHE A 189 2.14 -9.13 -8.08
N ASN A 190 2.73 -10.30 -7.90
CA ASN A 190 2.26 -11.33 -6.96
C ASN A 190 3.28 -11.43 -5.81
N GLY A 191 2.98 -10.79 -4.70
CA GLY A 191 3.96 -10.60 -3.64
C GLY A 191 5.18 -9.80 -4.15
N LEU A 192 6.33 -10.44 -4.26
CA LEU A 192 7.59 -9.83 -4.74
C LEU A 192 7.87 -10.09 -6.22
N GLU A 193 7.13 -10.98 -6.83
CA GLU A 193 7.31 -11.34 -8.22
C GLU A 193 6.52 -10.40 -9.13
N LYS A 194 7.21 -9.73 -10.05
CA LYS A 194 6.55 -8.93 -11.07
C LYS A 194 6.04 -9.85 -12.18
N LEU A 195 4.72 -9.88 -12.35
CA LEU A 195 4.05 -10.71 -13.35
C LEU A 195 3.98 -10.02 -14.71
N GLU A 196 3.65 -8.74 -14.73
CA GLU A 196 3.39 -8.01 -15.97
C GLU A 196 3.70 -6.52 -15.82
N THR A 197 4.08 -5.89 -16.93
CA THR A 197 4.17 -4.43 -17.08
C THR A 197 3.31 -3.98 -18.25
N ILE A 198 2.29 -3.21 -18.00
CA ILE A 198 1.39 -2.64 -19.00
C ILE A 198 1.83 -1.19 -19.27
N LYS A 199 2.11 -0.87 -20.53
CA LYS A 199 2.40 0.49 -20.98
C LYS A 199 1.25 1.00 -21.83
N PRO A 200 0.56 2.09 -21.44
CA PRO A 200 -0.62 2.58 -22.15
C PRO A 200 -0.28 3.41 -23.42
N TYR A 201 0.89 3.18 -24.00
CA TYR A 201 1.37 3.86 -25.21
C TYR A 201 2.17 2.90 -26.08
N LYS A 202 2.31 3.24 -27.34
CA LYS A 202 3.13 2.49 -28.28
C LYS A 202 4.54 3.07 -28.36
N GLN A 203 5.51 2.24 -28.78
CA GLN A 203 6.90 2.65 -28.86
C GLN A 203 7.15 3.82 -29.85
N ASP A 204 6.41 3.87 -30.94
CA ASP A 204 6.47 4.92 -31.95
C ASP A 204 5.90 6.27 -31.47
N GLU A 205 5.10 6.27 -30.41
CA GLU A 205 4.57 7.49 -29.78
C GLU A 205 5.58 8.22 -28.88
N LEU A 206 6.68 7.57 -28.52
CA LEU A 206 7.68 8.11 -27.58
C LEU A 206 8.61 9.17 -28.23
N GLY A 207 8.76 9.18 -29.54
CA GLY A 207 9.68 10.06 -30.26
C GLY A 207 11.15 9.81 -29.85
N ASN A 208 11.93 10.88 -29.79
CA ASN A 208 13.38 10.83 -29.50
C ASN A 208 13.72 11.17 -28.04
N ARG A 209 12.76 11.13 -27.13
CA ARG A 209 12.97 11.41 -25.70
C ARG A 209 13.11 10.12 -24.93
N ILE A 210 14.04 10.10 -23.99
CA ILE A 210 14.17 9.03 -23.00
C ILE A 210 13.90 9.62 -21.61
N ARG A 211 13.32 8.80 -20.74
CA ARG A 211 13.19 9.10 -19.33
C ARG A 211 14.00 8.09 -18.55
N ILE A 212 14.83 8.57 -17.65
CA ILE A 212 15.63 7.74 -16.77
C ILE A 212 15.06 7.89 -15.36
N ILE A 213 14.80 6.77 -14.69
CA ILE A 213 14.26 6.73 -13.33
C ILE A 213 15.25 5.98 -12.45
N TRP A 214 15.56 6.55 -11.30
CA TRP A 214 16.29 5.90 -10.22
C TRP A 214 15.32 5.57 -9.11
N GLU A 215 15.22 4.31 -8.75
CA GLU A 215 14.31 3.81 -7.73
C GLU A 215 14.95 2.64 -6.96
N GLY A 216 14.30 2.19 -5.87
CA GLY A 216 14.75 1.04 -5.11
C GLY A 216 15.83 1.33 -4.05
N ALA A 217 15.93 2.58 -3.57
CA ALA A 217 16.80 2.89 -2.46
C ALA A 217 16.34 2.18 -1.18
N GLU A 218 17.21 1.36 -0.59
CA GLU A 218 16.93 0.56 0.62
C GLU A 218 17.58 1.12 1.89
N TYR A 219 17.77 2.42 2.01
CA TYR A 219 18.33 2.95 3.24
C TYR A 219 17.33 2.83 4.39
N ARG A 220 17.71 2.03 5.39
CA ARG A 220 16.87 1.66 6.55
C ARG A 220 17.33 2.39 7.81
N GLY A 221 17.31 3.69 7.82
CA GLY A 221 17.81 4.44 8.96
C GLY A 221 17.27 5.85 9.06
N ARG A 222 17.71 6.53 10.10
CA ARG A 222 17.53 7.95 10.27
C ARG A 222 18.56 8.68 9.41
N PHE A 223 18.31 9.85 8.88
CA PHE A 223 19.23 10.61 8.02
C PHE A 223 19.51 9.91 6.68
N ARG A 224 18.56 9.99 5.79
CA ARG A 224 18.63 9.35 4.49
C ARG A 224 19.37 10.19 3.50
N GLN A 225 20.61 9.87 3.32
CA GLN A 225 21.35 10.29 2.13
C GLN A 225 21.59 9.04 1.30
N VAL A 226 21.06 9.01 0.10
CA VAL A 226 21.37 8.00 -0.89
C VAL A 226 22.16 8.66 -1.97
N ILE A 227 23.36 8.17 -2.25
CA ILE A 227 24.16 8.58 -3.38
C ILE A 227 23.83 7.62 -4.52
N TRP A 228 23.37 8.18 -5.61
CA TRP A 228 23.09 7.45 -6.83
C TRP A 228 24.27 7.59 -7.77
N ASP A 229 24.85 6.46 -8.18
CA ASP A 229 25.93 6.39 -9.15
C ASP A 229 25.58 5.38 -10.24
N GLY A 230 25.93 5.68 -11.48
CA GLY A 230 25.60 4.82 -12.61
C GLY A 230 25.97 5.41 -13.95
N SER A 231 25.78 4.58 -14.99
CA SER A 231 26.00 4.95 -16.38
C SER A 231 24.84 4.46 -17.24
N ALA A 232 24.44 5.28 -18.22
CA ALA A 232 23.47 4.90 -19.24
C ALA A 232 24.14 4.96 -20.64
N TYR A 233 23.98 3.91 -21.45
CA TYR A 233 24.53 3.80 -22.79
C TYR A 233 23.41 3.68 -23.82
#